data_13fd1de4d1c334d6374ec15cb0467c18
#
_entry.id   13fd1de4d1c334d6374ec15cb0467c18
#
_cell.length_a   1.000
_cell.length_b   1.000
_cell.length_c   1.000
_cell.angle_alpha   90.00
_cell.angle_beta   90.00
_cell.angle_gamma   90.00
#
_symmetry.space_group_name_H-M   'P 1'
#
loop_
_entity.id
_entity.type
_entity.pdbx_description
1 polymer ?
#
loop_
_entity_poly.entity_id
_entity_poly.type
_entity_poly.pdbx_seq_one_letter_code
_entity_poly.pdbx_strand_id
1 'polypeptide(L)'
;VRIAFVGVGFVFDIYMRTRWAHPEIEICGVFDIDAKRAATVGRHYDLNIYPDYESLLADPRVDIVVNLTNIHAHYEVTKRALQAGKHVYSEKPLTTEVEQSRELFALAAEKGLVFTGAPCNVFSDSVSTMWKAVRDGAIGKPVLVYAELDDNPVHLMNTENVRSPTGAPWPLVEELQEGCTFEHVGYHLVWICAMFGPAISVTAFSKLLVQNRTDKPLDPADTPDFSVACLNFANGVAARVTCSFVAPRDHRMRIIGEEGELTGDSYRHYQSPVFLERFSTVSLNARKAYTMREQPLLGRRFGIGGQPLKLLRQWKSHSVEAERGTKLSAKQRLVSAIRRREIYAQDKFLGIAEMVRAIVEQRPQPLSPDFLMHVNELTLLIQRAGENGTTCIPTTTFDPIEPLPEVAQATINYRKGYKGSMFERLLGGTVESLNRQ
;
A
#
# COMPACT_ATOMS: atom_id res chain seq x y z
N VAL A 1 -20.43 -14.22 2.07
CA VAL A 1 -19.29 -14.83 1.36
C VAL A 1 -18.33 -15.40 2.39
N ARG A 2 -17.80 -16.57 2.14
CA ARG A 2 -17.02 -17.38 3.08
C ARG A 2 -15.61 -17.56 2.53
N ILE A 3 -14.62 -17.30 3.38
CA ILE A 3 -13.21 -17.36 3.00
C ILE A 3 -12.46 -18.42 3.82
N ALA A 4 -11.36 -18.93 3.27
CA ALA A 4 -10.39 -19.72 4.02
C ALA A 4 -8.99 -19.22 3.73
N PHE A 5 -8.13 -19.20 4.76
CA PHE A 5 -6.75 -18.74 4.63
C PHE A 5 -5.78 -19.89 4.41
N VAL A 6 -4.82 -19.68 3.51
CA VAL A 6 -3.68 -20.57 3.28
C VAL A 6 -2.40 -19.81 3.62
N GLY A 7 -1.63 -20.35 4.56
CA GLY A 7 -0.51 -19.64 5.19
C GLY A 7 -0.98 -18.77 6.35
N VAL A 8 -0.57 -19.13 7.57
CA VAL A 8 -0.95 -18.39 8.78
C VAL A 8 0.28 -17.88 9.54
N GLY A 9 1.26 -17.37 8.80
CA GLY A 9 2.47 -16.73 9.29
C GLY A 9 2.23 -15.37 9.97
N PHE A 10 3.25 -14.53 9.99
CA PHE A 10 3.22 -13.21 10.63
C PHE A 10 2.13 -12.29 10.02
N VAL A 11 2.01 -12.30 8.69
CA VAL A 11 1.08 -11.42 7.94
C VAL A 11 -0.38 -11.77 8.23
N PHE A 12 -0.72 -13.04 8.47
CA PHE A 12 -2.07 -13.46 8.85
C PHE A 12 -2.60 -12.68 10.06
N ASP A 13 -1.78 -12.53 11.10
CA ASP A 13 -2.18 -11.79 12.30
C ASP A 13 -2.41 -10.29 12.01
N ILE A 14 -1.78 -9.74 10.98
CA ILE A 14 -2.05 -8.35 10.54
C ILE A 14 -3.43 -8.26 9.88
N TYR A 15 -3.80 -9.23 9.05
CA TYR A 15 -5.16 -9.31 8.50
C TYR A 15 -6.20 -9.43 9.62
N MET A 16 -6.00 -10.33 10.55
CA MET A 16 -6.95 -10.59 11.64
C MET A 16 -7.20 -9.40 12.55
N ARG A 17 -6.31 -8.39 12.58
CA ARG A 17 -6.50 -7.16 13.38
C ARG A 17 -7.71 -6.34 12.95
N THR A 18 -8.11 -6.40 11.68
CA THR A 18 -9.19 -5.56 11.13
C THR A 18 -10.40 -6.37 10.67
N ARG A 19 -10.38 -7.72 10.81
CA ARG A 19 -11.50 -8.61 10.43
C ARG A 19 -12.86 -8.17 10.95
N TRP A 20 -12.91 -7.62 12.15
CA TRP A 20 -14.12 -7.15 12.82
C TRP A 20 -14.77 -5.93 12.16
N ALA A 21 -14.04 -5.20 11.32
CA ALA A 21 -14.58 -4.11 10.51
C ALA A 21 -15.40 -4.61 9.31
N HIS A 22 -15.29 -5.91 9.01
CA HIS A 22 -15.90 -6.58 7.85
C HIS A 22 -16.72 -7.80 8.29
N PRO A 23 -17.79 -7.60 9.10
CA PRO A 23 -18.59 -8.70 9.69
C PRO A 23 -19.35 -9.52 8.63
N GLU A 24 -19.48 -9.01 7.42
CA GLU A 24 -20.10 -9.70 6.27
C GLU A 24 -19.24 -10.85 5.71
N ILE A 25 -17.98 -10.95 6.13
CA ILE A 25 -17.02 -11.96 5.70
C ILE A 25 -16.89 -13.03 6.79
N GLU A 26 -17.32 -14.24 6.48
CA GLU A 26 -17.16 -15.41 7.35
C GLU A 26 -15.85 -16.14 7.04
N ILE A 27 -15.09 -16.49 8.08
CA ILE A 27 -13.87 -17.29 7.94
C ILE A 27 -14.20 -18.75 8.23
N CYS A 28 -14.19 -19.60 7.19
CA CYS A 28 -14.46 -21.04 7.33
C CYS A 28 -13.35 -21.79 8.05
N GLY A 29 -12.11 -21.32 7.94
CA GLY A 29 -10.97 -21.97 8.57
C GLY A 29 -9.64 -21.57 7.94
N VAL A 30 -8.60 -22.27 8.39
CA VAL A 30 -7.21 -22.00 8.01
C VAL A 30 -6.49 -23.29 7.64
N PHE A 31 -5.48 -23.17 6.77
CA PHE A 31 -4.51 -24.23 6.49
C PHE A 31 -3.10 -23.63 6.51
N ASP A 32 -2.17 -24.40 7.09
CA ASP A 32 -0.73 -24.12 7.01
C ASP A 32 0.02 -25.46 6.92
N ILE A 33 1.13 -25.50 6.20
CA ILE A 33 1.99 -26.68 6.12
C ILE A 33 2.63 -27.02 7.47
N ASP A 34 2.83 -26.02 8.34
CA ASP A 34 3.17 -26.22 9.75
C ASP A 34 1.91 -26.45 10.59
N ALA A 35 1.60 -27.72 10.86
CA ALA A 35 0.43 -28.09 11.65
C ALA A 35 0.45 -27.50 13.07
N LYS A 36 1.62 -27.26 13.66
CA LYS A 36 1.73 -26.61 14.99
C LYS A 36 1.32 -25.13 14.89
N ARG A 37 1.73 -24.49 13.82
CA ARG A 37 1.35 -23.11 13.54
C ARG A 37 -0.16 -22.99 13.31
N ALA A 38 -0.74 -23.84 12.47
CA ALA A 38 -2.18 -23.91 12.25
C ALA A 38 -2.95 -24.14 13.55
N ALA A 39 -2.51 -25.10 14.40
CA ALA A 39 -3.13 -25.38 15.69
C ALA A 39 -3.05 -24.18 16.66
N THR A 40 -1.97 -23.43 16.65
CA THR A 40 -1.83 -22.23 17.49
C THR A 40 -2.81 -21.14 17.08
N VAL A 41 -2.92 -20.89 15.78
CA VAL A 41 -3.84 -19.89 15.20
C VAL A 41 -5.29 -20.30 15.41
N GLY A 42 -5.63 -21.57 15.12
CA GLY A 42 -6.98 -22.10 15.29
C GLY A 42 -7.50 -21.93 16.72
N ARG A 43 -6.66 -22.23 17.72
CA ARG A 43 -7.01 -22.02 19.14
C ARG A 43 -7.13 -20.54 19.53
N HIS A 44 -6.26 -19.68 18.98
CA HIS A 44 -6.24 -18.26 19.35
C HIS A 44 -7.45 -17.49 18.83
N TYR A 45 -7.87 -17.81 17.60
CA TYR A 45 -8.95 -17.09 16.92
C TYR A 45 -10.27 -17.89 16.85
N ASP A 46 -10.30 -19.10 17.45
CA ASP A 46 -11.44 -20.04 17.38
C ASP A 46 -11.83 -20.36 15.94
N LEU A 47 -10.83 -20.80 15.15
CA LEU A 47 -11.01 -21.12 13.74
C LEU A 47 -10.85 -22.61 13.47
N ASN A 48 -11.61 -23.14 12.52
CA ASN A 48 -11.43 -24.48 12.00
C ASN A 48 -10.05 -24.62 11.32
N ILE A 49 -9.44 -25.80 11.50
CA ILE A 49 -8.14 -26.13 10.91
C ILE A 49 -8.37 -27.24 9.88
N TYR A 50 -8.03 -26.96 8.62
CA TYR A 50 -8.03 -27.99 7.59
C TYR A 50 -6.77 -28.87 7.72
N PRO A 51 -6.92 -30.21 7.64
CA PRO A 51 -5.77 -31.13 7.81
C PRO A 51 -4.76 -31.03 6.65
N ASP A 52 -5.24 -30.68 5.47
CA ASP A 52 -4.47 -30.52 4.24
C ASP A 52 -5.14 -29.51 3.31
N TYR A 53 -4.43 -29.11 2.26
CA TYR A 53 -4.93 -28.14 1.31
C TYR A 53 -6.06 -28.69 0.45
N GLU A 54 -6.02 -29.97 0.13
CA GLU A 54 -7.07 -30.68 -0.61
C GLU A 54 -8.42 -30.62 0.11
N SER A 55 -8.41 -30.88 1.40
CA SER A 55 -9.62 -30.80 2.25
C SER A 55 -10.21 -29.39 2.27
N LEU A 56 -9.36 -28.35 2.29
CA LEU A 56 -9.81 -26.96 2.17
C LEU A 56 -10.44 -26.69 0.80
N LEU A 57 -9.79 -27.14 -0.27
CA LEU A 57 -10.26 -26.95 -1.64
C LEU A 57 -11.56 -27.72 -1.91
N ALA A 58 -11.74 -28.89 -1.31
CA ALA A 58 -12.93 -29.73 -1.45
C ALA A 58 -14.14 -29.24 -0.62
N ASP A 59 -13.91 -28.31 0.36
CA ASP A 59 -15.00 -27.79 1.19
C ASP A 59 -15.93 -26.87 0.36
N PRO A 60 -17.22 -27.26 0.14
CA PRO A 60 -18.15 -26.44 -0.65
C PRO A 60 -18.54 -25.12 0.06
N ARG A 61 -18.22 -24.99 1.34
CA ARG A 61 -18.47 -23.75 2.09
C ARG A 61 -17.43 -22.67 1.77
N VAL A 62 -16.26 -23.02 1.26
CA VAL A 62 -15.22 -22.06 0.92
C VAL A 62 -15.52 -21.47 -0.45
N ASP A 63 -15.81 -20.17 -0.49
CA ASP A 63 -16.04 -19.41 -1.73
C ASP A 63 -14.72 -18.80 -2.25
N ILE A 64 -13.88 -18.29 -1.34
CA ILE A 64 -12.62 -17.60 -1.64
C ILE A 64 -11.46 -18.21 -0.85
N VAL A 65 -10.36 -18.48 -1.52
CA VAL A 65 -9.06 -18.78 -0.89
C VAL A 65 -8.26 -17.49 -0.76
N VAL A 66 -7.82 -17.18 0.47
CA VAL A 66 -6.91 -16.08 0.75
C VAL A 66 -5.51 -16.63 0.92
N ASN A 67 -4.67 -16.38 -0.07
CA ASN A 67 -3.29 -16.90 -0.15
C ASN A 67 -2.31 -15.93 0.53
N LEU A 68 -1.82 -16.30 1.72
CA LEU A 68 -0.84 -15.57 2.51
C LEU A 68 0.46 -16.38 2.70
N THR A 69 0.74 -17.28 1.80
CA THR A 69 1.98 -18.07 1.80
C THR A 69 3.20 -17.20 1.49
N ASN A 70 4.38 -17.77 1.43
CA ASN A 70 5.55 -17.06 0.90
C ASN A 70 5.40 -16.84 -0.61
N ILE A 71 6.16 -15.88 -1.16
CA ILE A 71 6.01 -15.42 -2.54
C ILE A 71 6.23 -16.51 -3.59
N HIS A 72 7.12 -17.47 -3.32
CA HIS A 72 7.42 -18.57 -4.23
C HIS A 72 6.28 -19.60 -4.31
N ALA A 73 5.44 -19.67 -3.30
CA ALA A 73 4.27 -20.55 -3.27
C ALA A 73 3.01 -19.89 -3.86
N HIS A 74 3.00 -18.57 -4.07
CA HIS A 74 1.81 -17.85 -4.53
C HIS A 74 1.20 -18.45 -5.81
N TYR A 75 2.05 -18.73 -6.80
CA TYR A 75 1.59 -19.26 -8.09
C TYR A 75 0.90 -20.62 -7.93
N GLU A 76 1.56 -21.60 -7.34
CA GLU A 76 1.01 -22.98 -7.23
C GLU A 76 -0.25 -23.03 -6.34
N VAL A 77 -0.24 -22.33 -5.21
CA VAL A 77 -1.40 -22.25 -4.31
C VAL A 77 -2.59 -21.60 -5.03
N THR A 78 -2.37 -20.47 -5.70
CA THR A 78 -3.42 -19.77 -6.46
C THR A 78 -3.95 -20.64 -7.60
N LYS A 79 -3.07 -21.27 -8.38
CA LYS A 79 -3.45 -22.13 -9.52
C LYS A 79 -4.36 -23.27 -9.07
N ARG A 80 -3.99 -23.98 -8.01
CA ARG A 80 -4.78 -25.10 -7.47
C ARG A 80 -6.14 -24.63 -6.93
N ALA A 81 -6.20 -23.46 -6.28
CA ALA A 81 -7.47 -22.90 -5.83
C ALA A 81 -8.40 -22.57 -7.00
N LEU A 82 -7.88 -21.92 -8.04
CA LEU A 82 -8.66 -21.63 -9.26
C LEU A 82 -9.11 -22.93 -9.96
N GLN A 83 -8.24 -23.93 -10.07
CA GLN A 83 -8.59 -25.24 -10.63
C GLN A 83 -9.73 -25.91 -9.86
N ALA A 84 -9.75 -25.76 -8.53
CA ALA A 84 -10.80 -26.28 -7.65
C ALA A 84 -12.09 -25.43 -7.66
N GLY A 85 -12.18 -24.38 -8.50
CA GLY A 85 -13.37 -23.55 -8.61
C GLY A 85 -13.53 -22.52 -7.50
N LYS A 86 -12.43 -22.12 -6.83
CA LYS A 86 -12.44 -21.11 -5.79
C LYS A 86 -11.96 -19.78 -6.36
N HIS A 87 -12.61 -18.67 -5.97
CA HIS A 87 -12.04 -17.34 -6.14
C HIS A 87 -10.76 -17.20 -5.31
N VAL A 88 -9.84 -16.29 -5.70
CA VAL A 88 -8.56 -16.13 -4.98
C VAL A 88 -8.26 -14.67 -4.73
N TYR A 89 -7.87 -14.38 -3.48
CA TYR A 89 -7.17 -13.16 -3.09
C TYR A 89 -5.76 -13.54 -2.64
N SER A 90 -4.71 -12.97 -3.28
CA SER A 90 -3.32 -13.30 -2.96
C SER A 90 -2.56 -12.11 -2.38
N GLU A 91 -1.60 -12.37 -1.48
CA GLU A 91 -0.61 -11.36 -1.09
C GLU A 91 0.31 -11.01 -2.28
N LYS A 92 1.02 -9.91 -2.12
CA LYS A 92 1.99 -9.37 -3.10
C LYS A 92 3.38 -10.00 -2.94
N PRO A 93 4.19 -10.05 -4.00
CA PRO A 93 3.79 -9.92 -5.42
C PRO A 93 2.89 -11.08 -5.82
N LEU A 94 2.04 -10.89 -6.83
CA LEU A 94 1.11 -11.96 -7.25
C LEU A 94 1.86 -13.21 -7.70
N THR A 95 2.95 -12.99 -8.45
CA THR A 95 3.84 -14.04 -8.96
C THR A 95 5.25 -13.48 -9.12
N THR A 96 6.23 -14.36 -9.26
CA THR A 96 7.62 -14.00 -9.51
C THR A 96 7.98 -13.92 -11.00
N GLU A 97 7.04 -14.30 -11.90
CA GLU A 97 7.17 -14.20 -13.35
C GLU A 97 5.89 -13.66 -13.98
N VAL A 98 6.01 -12.84 -15.03
CA VAL A 98 4.84 -12.21 -15.70
C VAL A 98 3.95 -13.29 -16.36
N GLU A 99 4.55 -14.31 -16.95
CA GLU A 99 3.86 -15.41 -17.61
C GLU A 99 2.99 -16.19 -16.64
N GLN A 100 3.44 -16.38 -15.40
CA GLN A 100 2.64 -16.99 -14.33
C GLN A 100 1.38 -16.16 -14.04
N SER A 101 1.51 -14.84 -13.97
CA SER A 101 0.34 -13.96 -13.80
C SER A 101 -0.64 -14.10 -14.96
N ARG A 102 -0.14 -14.12 -16.21
CA ARG A 102 -0.99 -14.31 -17.42
C ARG A 102 -1.76 -15.63 -17.35
N GLU A 103 -1.09 -16.72 -16.99
CA GLU A 103 -1.72 -18.05 -16.87
C GLU A 103 -2.82 -18.03 -15.79
N LEU A 104 -2.55 -17.46 -14.61
CA LEU A 104 -3.52 -17.41 -13.53
C LEU A 104 -4.76 -16.58 -13.88
N PHE A 105 -4.58 -15.42 -14.49
CA PHE A 105 -5.71 -14.60 -14.93
C PHE A 105 -6.49 -15.24 -16.07
N ALA A 106 -5.82 -15.89 -17.01
CA ALA A 106 -6.49 -16.66 -18.07
C ALA A 106 -7.31 -17.82 -17.51
N LEU A 107 -6.74 -18.59 -16.54
CA LEU A 107 -7.44 -19.66 -15.85
C LEU A 107 -8.66 -19.15 -15.05
N ALA A 108 -8.51 -18.03 -14.36
CA ALA A 108 -9.62 -17.41 -13.64
C ALA A 108 -10.75 -17.01 -14.60
N ALA A 109 -10.41 -16.37 -15.72
CA ALA A 109 -11.37 -15.97 -16.75
C ALA A 109 -12.09 -17.18 -17.37
N GLU A 110 -11.36 -18.24 -17.74
CA GLU A 110 -11.91 -19.47 -18.29
C GLU A 110 -12.96 -20.09 -17.35
N LYS A 111 -12.71 -20.04 -16.05
CA LYS A 111 -13.59 -20.62 -15.04
C LYS A 111 -14.67 -19.66 -14.52
N GLY A 112 -14.70 -18.43 -14.99
CA GLY A 112 -15.62 -17.40 -14.46
C GLY A 112 -15.34 -17.02 -13.00
N LEU A 113 -14.08 -17.13 -12.57
CA LEU A 113 -13.64 -16.87 -11.22
C LEU A 113 -12.95 -15.48 -11.12
N VAL A 114 -12.90 -14.95 -9.91
CA VAL A 114 -12.15 -13.73 -9.59
C VAL A 114 -10.80 -14.13 -9.00
N PHE A 115 -9.74 -13.58 -9.58
CA PHE A 115 -8.41 -13.56 -9.00
C PHE A 115 -7.98 -12.09 -8.84
N THR A 116 -7.64 -11.69 -7.62
CA THR A 116 -7.15 -10.34 -7.29
C THR A 116 -6.18 -10.44 -6.10
N GLY A 117 -5.62 -9.31 -5.66
CA GLY A 117 -4.66 -9.39 -4.55
C GLY A 117 -4.25 -8.03 -3.98
N ALA A 118 -3.33 -8.13 -3.02
CA ALA A 118 -2.65 -7.02 -2.38
C ALA A 118 -1.65 -6.32 -3.34
N PRO A 119 -1.27 -5.05 -3.02
CA PRO A 119 -1.70 -4.27 -1.87
C PRO A 119 -3.02 -3.53 -2.11
N CYS A 120 -3.81 -3.38 -1.06
CA CYS A 120 -5.12 -2.73 -1.13
C CYS A 120 -5.13 -1.27 -0.63
N ASN A 121 -3.96 -0.68 -0.38
CA ASN A 121 -3.85 0.70 0.13
C ASN A 121 -4.37 1.76 -0.86
N VAL A 122 -4.56 1.42 -2.13
CA VAL A 122 -5.26 2.26 -3.12
C VAL A 122 -6.68 2.61 -2.67
N PHE A 123 -7.33 1.75 -1.90
CA PHE A 123 -8.67 1.97 -1.32
C PHE A 123 -8.64 2.71 0.02
N SER A 124 -7.45 3.03 0.56
CA SER A 124 -7.34 3.76 1.82
C SER A 124 -7.98 5.14 1.76
N ASP A 125 -8.46 5.64 2.90
CA ASP A 125 -9.06 6.98 3.01
C ASP A 125 -8.08 8.06 2.52
N SER A 126 -6.78 7.90 2.82
CA SER A 126 -5.73 8.84 2.42
C SER A 126 -5.54 8.85 0.89
N VAL A 127 -5.34 7.68 0.26
CA VAL A 127 -5.15 7.59 -1.19
C VAL A 127 -6.41 8.01 -1.93
N SER A 128 -7.59 7.57 -1.49
CA SER A 128 -8.88 7.97 -2.07
C SER A 128 -9.07 9.48 -2.03
N THR A 129 -8.67 10.14 -0.92
CA THR A 129 -8.73 11.60 -0.80
C THR A 129 -7.75 12.28 -1.77
N MET A 130 -6.53 11.77 -1.89
CA MET A 130 -5.54 12.28 -2.85
C MET A 130 -6.03 12.10 -4.29
N TRP A 131 -6.54 10.91 -4.63
CA TRP A 131 -7.05 10.61 -5.97
C TRP A 131 -8.21 11.55 -6.36
N LYS A 132 -9.17 11.72 -5.45
CA LYS A 132 -10.27 12.67 -5.66
C LYS A 132 -9.76 14.10 -5.84
N ALA A 133 -8.80 14.55 -5.02
CA ALA A 133 -8.23 15.89 -5.14
C ALA A 133 -7.49 16.11 -6.48
N VAL A 134 -6.78 15.08 -6.98
CA VAL A 134 -6.16 15.13 -8.32
C VAL A 134 -7.22 15.27 -9.40
N ARG A 135 -8.29 14.44 -9.36
CA ARG A 135 -9.37 14.48 -10.34
C ARG A 135 -10.17 15.79 -10.32
N ASP A 136 -10.30 16.40 -9.16
CA ASP A 136 -10.98 17.70 -8.99
C ASP A 136 -10.08 18.89 -9.41
N GLY A 137 -8.84 18.64 -9.86
CA GLY A 137 -7.90 19.68 -10.29
C GLY A 137 -7.37 20.54 -9.13
N ALA A 138 -7.34 20.02 -7.89
CA ALA A 138 -6.96 20.79 -6.70
C ALA A 138 -5.52 21.32 -6.73
N ILE A 139 -4.64 20.71 -7.55
CA ILE A 139 -3.22 21.08 -7.76
C ILE A 139 -2.90 21.51 -9.19
N GLY A 140 -3.93 21.74 -10.04
CA GLY A 140 -3.73 21.91 -11.48
C GLY A 140 -3.38 20.58 -12.16
N LYS A 141 -2.73 20.64 -13.34
CA LYS A 141 -2.29 19.43 -14.05
C LYS A 141 -1.14 18.76 -13.27
N PRO A 142 -1.28 17.46 -12.90
CA PRO A 142 -0.17 16.72 -12.29
C PRO A 142 1.02 16.61 -13.26
N VAL A 143 2.24 16.77 -12.75
CA VAL A 143 3.47 16.70 -13.56
C VAL A 143 4.52 15.75 -12.97
N LEU A 144 4.57 15.63 -11.63
CA LEU A 144 5.62 14.87 -10.97
C LEU A 144 5.10 14.16 -9.72
N VAL A 145 5.56 12.93 -9.50
CA VAL A 145 5.26 12.13 -8.31
C VAL A 145 6.56 11.71 -7.63
N TYR A 146 6.62 11.85 -6.31
CA TYR A 146 7.64 11.25 -5.47
C TYR A 146 6.99 10.30 -4.48
N ALA A 147 7.51 9.09 -4.42
CA ALA A 147 7.03 8.03 -3.55
C ALA A 147 8.22 7.37 -2.87
N GLU A 148 8.30 7.50 -1.56
CA GLU A 148 9.37 6.94 -0.75
C GLU A 148 8.82 5.80 0.10
N LEU A 149 9.53 4.68 0.17
CA LEU A 149 9.26 3.59 1.09
C LEU A 149 10.56 3.06 1.70
N ASP A 150 11.11 3.86 2.59
CA ASP A 150 12.25 3.53 3.42
C ASP A 150 11.75 2.99 4.76
N ASP A 151 12.03 1.73 5.09
CA ASP A 151 11.45 1.07 6.28
C ASP A 151 12.44 0.89 7.43
N ASN A 152 13.34 1.82 7.60
CA ASN A 152 14.47 1.86 8.53
C ASN A 152 15.64 0.90 8.18
N PRO A 153 16.79 1.08 8.81
CA PRO A 153 17.89 0.12 8.74
C PRO A 153 17.50 -1.19 9.43
N VAL A 154 16.86 -2.09 8.67
CA VAL A 154 16.25 -3.34 9.17
C VAL A 154 17.26 -4.18 9.98
N HIS A 155 18.53 -4.21 9.56
CA HIS A 155 19.62 -4.92 10.22
C HIS A 155 19.96 -4.36 11.62
N LEU A 156 19.50 -3.15 11.98
CA LEU A 156 19.69 -2.51 13.28
C LEU A 156 18.45 -2.59 14.18
N MET A 157 17.33 -3.11 13.69
CA MET A 157 16.04 -3.01 14.38
C MET A 157 15.76 -4.09 15.42
N ASN A 158 16.68 -5.01 15.69
CA ASN A 158 16.45 -6.14 16.62
C ASN A 158 15.13 -6.90 16.33
N THR A 159 14.86 -7.14 15.05
CA THR A 159 13.62 -7.74 14.55
C THR A 159 13.45 -9.19 14.97
N GLU A 160 14.51 -9.86 15.40
CA GLU A 160 14.49 -11.25 15.86
C GLU A 160 13.55 -11.48 17.05
N ASN A 161 13.26 -10.42 17.83
CA ASN A 161 12.34 -10.46 18.96
C ASN A 161 10.92 -10.04 18.63
N VAL A 162 10.66 -9.61 17.39
CA VAL A 162 9.31 -9.21 16.96
C VAL A 162 8.47 -10.45 16.74
N ARG A 163 7.33 -10.51 17.43
CA ARG A 163 6.35 -11.60 17.32
C ARG A 163 4.96 -11.04 17.08
N SER A 164 4.20 -11.75 16.27
CA SER A 164 2.78 -11.49 16.08
C SER A 164 1.98 -11.87 17.34
N PRO A 165 0.69 -11.49 17.45
CA PRO A 165 -0.17 -11.90 18.56
C PRO A 165 -0.23 -13.40 18.81
N THR A 166 -0.14 -14.22 17.76
CA THR A 166 -0.13 -15.70 17.88
C THR A 166 1.30 -16.27 17.95
N GLY A 167 2.32 -15.43 18.13
CA GLY A 167 3.69 -15.83 18.33
C GLY A 167 4.51 -16.11 17.06
N ALA A 168 3.98 -15.87 15.85
CA ALA A 168 4.79 -15.97 14.63
C ALA A 168 5.95 -14.97 14.68
N PRO A 169 7.18 -15.40 14.38
CA PRO A 169 8.29 -14.47 14.24
C PRO A 169 8.10 -13.59 13.02
N TRP A 170 8.63 -12.36 13.09
CA TRP A 170 8.78 -11.56 11.86
C TRP A 170 9.74 -12.28 10.90
N PRO A 171 9.41 -12.40 9.61
CA PRO A 171 10.17 -13.23 8.66
C PRO A 171 11.44 -12.52 8.15
N LEU A 172 12.38 -12.19 9.08
CA LEU A 172 13.59 -11.42 8.74
C LEU A 172 14.40 -12.04 7.61
N VAL A 173 14.60 -13.36 7.64
CA VAL A 173 15.43 -14.05 6.64
C VAL A 173 14.78 -13.95 5.28
N GLU A 174 13.50 -14.26 5.21
CA GLU A 174 12.70 -14.19 3.99
C GLU A 174 12.68 -12.75 3.43
N GLU A 175 12.43 -11.74 4.28
CA GLU A 175 12.44 -10.34 3.83
C GLU A 175 13.81 -9.92 3.27
N LEU A 176 14.92 -10.36 3.86
CA LEU A 176 16.26 -10.08 3.35
C LEU A 176 16.60 -10.84 2.07
N GLN A 177 16.03 -12.03 1.87
CA GLN A 177 16.19 -12.83 0.66
C GLN A 177 15.34 -12.32 -0.50
N GLU A 178 14.15 -11.79 -0.22
CA GLU A 178 13.25 -11.22 -1.22
C GLU A 178 13.63 -9.77 -1.60
N GLY A 179 14.12 -9.00 -0.63
CA GLY A 179 14.59 -7.63 -0.82
C GLY A 179 13.50 -6.56 -0.76
N CYS A 180 13.97 -5.32 -0.59
CA CYS A 180 13.09 -4.17 -0.36
C CYS A 180 12.09 -3.91 -1.49
N THR A 181 12.44 -4.25 -2.73
CA THR A 181 11.58 -4.00 -3.89
C THR A 181 10.34 -4.90 -3.87
N PHE A 182 10.51 -6.22 -3.76
CA PHE A 182 9.38 -7.16 -3.67
C PHE A 182 8.51 -6.89 -2.46
N GLU A 183 9.14 -6.52 -1.34
CA GLU A 183 8.40 -6.22 -0.13
C GLU A 183 7.61 -4.92 -0.22
N HIS A 184 8.11 -3.89 -0.91
CA HIS A 184 7.59 -2.54 -0.72
C HIS A 184 7.08 -1.83 -1.96
N VAL A 185 7.71 -1.98 -3.14
CA VAL A 185 7.41 -1.11 -4.30
C VAL A 185 5.96 -1.18 -4.75
N GLY A 186 5.32 -2.35 -4.62
CA GLY A 186 3.91 -2.55 -5.00
C GLY A 186 2.95 -1.61 -4.27
N TYR A 187 3.24 -1.25 -3.01
CA TYR A 187 2.40 -0.31 -2.25
C TYR A 187 2.34 1.08 -2.89
N HIS A 188 3.38 1.49 -3.61
CA HIS A 188 3.37 2.75 -4.35
C HIS A 188 2.90 2.58 -5.79
N LEU A 189 3.32 1.52 -6.47
CA LEU A 189 2.92 1.30 -7.86
C LEU A 189 1.39 1.21 -8.02
N VAL A 190 0.69 0.58 -7.06
CA VAL A 190 -0.76 0.39 -7.14
C VAL A 190 -1.52 1.73 -7.18
N TRP A 191 -1.17 2.73 -6.38
CA TRP A 191 -1.88 4.01 -6.42
C TRP A 191 -1.37 4.93 -7.53
N ILE A 192 -0.08 4.86 -7.89
CA ILE A 192 0.49 5.65 -8.98
C ILE A 192 -0.17 5.24 -10.30
N CYS A 193 -0.18 3.93 -10.59
CA CYS A 193 -0.82 3.40 -11.80
C CYS A 193 -2.33 3.64 -11.81
N ALA A 194 -3.00 3.54 -10.66
CA ALA A 194 -4.43 3.84 -10.56
C ALA A 194 -4.77 5.28 -10.93
N MET A 195 -3.94 6.24 -10.50
CA MET A 195 -4.17 7.66 -10.75
C MET A 195 -3.73 8.13 -12.14
N PHE A 196 -2.66 7.56 -12.68
CA PHE A 196 -1.97 8.10 -13.86
C PHE A 196 -2.00 7.17 -15.08
N GLY A 197 -2.56 5.96 -14.94
CA GLY A 197 -2.64 4.98 -16.02
C GLY A 197 -1.41 4.06 -16.09
N PRO A 198 -1.25 3.28 -17.16
CA PRO A 198 -0.10 2.41 -17.34
C PRO A 198 1.19 3.20 -17.58
N ALA A 199 2.27 2.76 -16.94
CA ALA A 199 3.60 3.29 -17.22
C ALA A 199 4.06 2.84 -18.61
N ILE A 200 4.53 3.77 -19.42
CA ILE A 200 5.01 3.49 -20.78
C ILE A 200 6.51 3.14 -20.82
N SER A 201 7.25 3.50 -19.77
CA SER A 201 8.63 3.07 -19.57
C SER A 201 9.01 3.15 -18.10
N VAL A 202 9.97 2.34 -17.71
CA VAL A 202 10.59 2.33 -16.39
C VAL A 202 12.11 2.32 -16.53
N THR A 203 12.78 3.27 -15.85
CA THR A 203 14.23 3.28 -15.68
C THR A 203 14.54 3.04 -14.22
N ALA A 204 15.22 1.96 -13.89
CA ALA A 204 15.44 1.54 -12.52
C ALA A 204 16.91 1.18 -12.25
N PHE A 205 17.25 1.24 -10.96
CA PHE A 205 18.54 0.83 -10.41
C PHE A 205 18.27 0.12 -9.08
N SER A 206 18.97 -0.97 -8.82
CA SER A 206 18.90 -1.71 -7.56
C SER A 206 20.27 -2.16 -7.11
N LYS A 207 20.52 -2.15 -5.80
CA LYS A 207 21.84 -2.45 -5.25
C LYS A 207 21.75 -3.00 -3.83
N LEU A 208 22.66 -3.93 -3.49
CA LEU A 208 22.95 -4.31 -2.13
C LEU A 208 23.98 -3.34 -1.54
N LEU A 209 23.54 -2.55 -0.56
CA LEU A 209 24.37 -1.53 0.11
C LEU A 209 25.03 -2.05 1.39
N VAL A 210 24.31 -2.88 2.18
CA VAL A 210 24.79 -3.43 3.45
C VAL A 210 24.99 -4.94 3.32
N GLN A 211 26.25 -5.37 3.36
CA GLN A 211 26.62 -6.78 3.17
C GLN A 211 26.24 -7.65 4.37
N ASN A 212 26.56 -7.20 5.59
CA ASN A 212 26.37 -7.97 6.82
C ASN A 212 25.05 -7.60 7.50
N ARG A 213 23.92 -8.07 6.94
CA ARG A 213 22.57 -7.72 7.39
C ARG A 213 22.04 -8.62 8.52
N THR A 214 22.60 -9.82 8.65
CA THR A 214 22.21 -10.84 9.65
C THR A 214 23.31 -11.89 9.78
N ASP A 215 23.38 -12.56 10.93
CA ASP A 215 24.25 -13.71 11.15
C ASP A 215 23.71 -15.02 10.58
N LYS A 216 22.47 -15.00 10.06
CA LYS A 216 21.85 -16.18 9.43
C LYS A 216 22.27 -16.29 7.97
N PRO A 217 22.39 -17.53 7.45
CA PRO A 217 22.66 -17.72 6.03
C PRO A 217 21.49 -17.18 5.19
N LEU A 218 21.83 -16.46 4.11
CA LEU A 218 20.88 -15.96 3.13
C LEU A 218 21.15 -16.64 1.78
N ASP A 219 20.09 -17.06 1.10
CA ASP A 219 20.15 -17.60 -0.26
C ASP A 219 18.90 -17.12 -1.05
N PRO A 220 19.05 -16.15 -1.95
CA PRO A 220 20.28 -15.44 -2.36
C PRO A 220 20.82 -14.50 -1.26
N ALA A 221 22.14 -14.31 -1.22
CA ALA A 221 22.80 -13.43 -0.25
C ALA A 221 22.95 -11.98 -0.74
N ASP A 222 22.82 -11.76 -2.03
CA ASP A 222 23.11 -10.50 -2.73
C ASP A 222 21.86 -9.72 -3.15
N THR A 223 20.69 -10.11 -2.65
CA THR A 223 19.43 -9.41 -2.94
C THR A 223 19.51 -7.92 -2.55
N PRO A 224 19.10 -7.01 -3.44
CA PRO A 224 19.13 -5.58 -3.19
C PRO A 224 18.36 -5.14 -1.95
N ASP A 225 18.96 -4.27 -1.16
CA ASP A 225 18.34 -3.59 -0.02
C ASP A 225 18.02 -2.11 -0.30
N PHE A 226 18.29 -1.68 -1.54
CA PHE A 226 17.93 -0.37 -2.08
C PHE A 226 17.52 -0.48 -3.54
N SER A 227 16.46 0.22 -3.92
CA SER A 227 16.08 0.43 -5.31
C SER A 227 15.48 1.81 -5.54
N VAL A 228 15.65 2.31 -6.77
CA VAL A 228 14.99 3.53 -7.24
C VAL A 228 14.52 3.32 -8.68
N ALA A 229 13.33 3.79 -9.00
CA ALA A 229 12.78 3.74 -10.35
C ALA A 229 12.17 5.09 -10.74
N CYS A 230 12.36 5.46 -12.01
CA CYS A 230 11.65 6.55 -12.68
C CYS A 230 10.68 5.94 -13.70
N LEU A 231 9.41 6.29 -13.61
CA LEU A 231 8.35 5.82 -14.49
C LEU A 231 7.84 7.01 -15.32
N ASN A 232 7.59 6.77 -16.61
CA ASN A 232 6.94 7.73 -17.50
C ASN A 232 5.53 7.26 -17.84
N PHE A 233 4.61 8.21 -17.93
CA PHE A 233 3.20 7.97 -18.24
C PHE A 233 2.79 8.72 -19.53
N ALA A 234 1.85 8.14 -20.29
CA ALA A 234 1.39 8.72 -21.55
C ALA A 234 0.80 10.14 -21.41
N ASN A 235 0.26 10.48 -20.24
CA ASN A 235 -0.28 11.80 -19.92
C ASN A 235 0.78 12.88 -19.59
N GLY A 236 2.08 12.50 -19.66
CA GLY A 236 3.21 13.38 -19.41
C GLY A 236 3.66 13.47 -17.94
N VAL A 237 3.01 12.74 -17.02
CA VAL A 237 3.47 12.61 -15.63
C VAL A 237 4.74 11.77 -15.59
N ALA A 238 5.70 12.17 -14.75
CA ALA A 238 6.82 11.34 -14.36
C ALA A 238 6.72 10.99 -12.87
N ALA A 239 7.05 9.75 -12.51
CA ALA A 239 7.10 9.33 -11.11
C ALA A 239 8.48 8.81 -10.74
N ARG A 240 8.93 9.10 -9.51
CA ARG A 240 10.08 8.46 -8.89
C ARG A 240 9.60 7.66 -7.67
N VAL A 241 10.01 6.41 -7.62
CA VAL A 241 9.73 5.50 -6.50
C VAL A 241 11.05 5.04 -5.92
N THR A 242 11.20 5.13 -4.60
CA THR A 242 12.39 4.66 -3.87
C THR A 242 11.95 3.62 -2.83
N CYS A 243 12.70 2.54 -2.70
CA CYS A 243 12.51 1.55 -1.64
C CYS A 243 13.84 1.24 -0.99
N SER A 244 13.89 1.15 0.35
CA SER A 244 15.09 0.67 1.02
C SER A 244 14.82 0.01 2.37
N PHE A 245 15.77 -0.86 2.77
CA PHE A 245 15.92 -1.42 4.11
C PHE A 245 17.05 -0.78 4.91
N VAL A 246 17.61 0.33 4.42
CA VAL A 246 18.81 0.95 4.99
C VAL A 246 18.63 2.42 5.38
N ALA A 247 17.67 3.11 4.80
CA ALA A 247 17.39 4.50 5.13
C ALA A 247 16.38 4.61 6.30
N PRO A 248 16.47 5.66 7.14
CA PRO A 248 15.45 5.96 8.14
C PRO A 248 14.08 6.08 7.50
N ARG A 249 13.05 5.64 8.25
CA ARG A 249 11.66 5.58 7.78
C ARG A 249 11.22 6.85 7.07
N ASP A 250 10.85 6.71 5.80
CA ASP A 250 10.17 7.71 5.00
C ASP A 250 9.13 7.02 4.09
N HIS A 251 7.85 7.26 4.34
CA HIS A 251 6.75 6.67 3.56
C HIS A 251 5.93 7.73 2.84
N ARG A 252 6.57 8.85 2.50
CA ARG A 252 5.88 9.99 1.89
C ARG A 252 5.41 9.68 0.48
N MET A 253 4.19 10.12 0.23
CA MET A 253 3.56 10.23 -1.07
C MET A 253 3.45 11.72 -1.39
N ARG A 254 3.98 12.15 -2.55
CA ARG A 254 3.89 13.54 -3.02
C ARG A 254 3.44 13.55 -4.47
N ILE A 255 2.40 14.30 -4.75
CA ILE A 255 1.92 14.54 -6.10
C ILE A 255 2.01 16.04 -6.36
N ILE A 256 2.87 16.43 -7.28
CA ILE A 256 3.16 17.81 -7.64
C ILE A 256 2.44 18.11 -8.95
N GLY A 257 1.62 19.16 -8.95
CA GLY A 257 0.97 19.72 -10.12
C GLY A 257 1.50 21.11 -10.44
N GLU A 258 0.95 21.73 -11.48
CA GLU A 258 1.34 23.08 -11.91
C GLU A 258 0.95 24.16 -10.88
N GLU A 259 -0.10 23.91 -10.07
CA GLU A 259 -0.66 24.90 -9.13
C GLU A 259 -0.49 24.53 -7.66
N GLY A 260 0.04 23.34 -7.34
CA GLY A 260 0.15 22.91 -5.96
C GLY A 260 0.74 21.52 -5.80
N GLU A 261 0.74 21.07 -4.54
CA GLU A 261 1.26 19.78 -4.12
C GLU A 261 0.30 19.11 -3.15
N LEU A 262 0.12 17.79 -3.31
CA LEU A 262 -0.51 16.91 -2.32
C LEU A 262 0.56 16.07 -1.64
N THR A 263 0.50 15.97 -0.31
CA THR A 263 1.36 15.09 0.48
C THR A 263 0.56 14.20 1.41
N GLY A 264 1.03 12.98 1.62
CA GLY A 264 0.42 11.99 2.51
C GLY A 264 1.34 10.82 2.77
N ASP A 265 0.83 9.85 3.52
CA ASP A 265 1.43 8.55 3.78
C ASP A 265 0.29 7.53 3.82
N SER A 266 0.41 6.39 3.15
CA SER A 266 -0.65 5.38 3.14
C SER A 266 -0.14 3.96 3.34
N TYR A 267 1.15 3.77 3.59
CA TYR A 267 1.69 2.41 3.69
C TYR A 267 1.14 1.66 4.90
N ARG A 268 1.33 2.19 6.10
CA ARG A 268 0.86 1.56 7.34
C ARG A 268 -0.28 2.31 8.03
N HIS A 269 -0.71 3.43 7.45
CA HIS A 269 -1.74 4.29 8.04
C HIS A 269 -2.75 4.74 6.99
N TYR A 270 -3.80 3.94 6.77
CA TYR A 270 -4.82 4.20 5.75
C TYR A 270 -5.65 5.48 5.97
N GLN A 271 -5.56 6.06 7.17
CA GLN A 271 -6.19 7.34 7.53
C GLN A 271 -5.16 8.42 7.87
N SER A 272 -3.96 8.35 7.30
CA SER A 272 -2.95 9.39 7.48
C SER A 272 -3.45 10.73 6.92
N PRO A 273 -3.05 11.86 7.52
CA PRO A 273 -3.43 13.17 7.02
C PRO A 273 -2.94 13.39 5.58
N VAL A 274 -3.82 13.94 4.75
CA VAL A 274 -3.49 14.44 3.40
C VAL A 274 -3.42 15.96 3.47
N PHE A 275 -2.33 16.53 3.00
CA PHE A 275 -2.13 17.97 2.97
C PHE A 275 -2.15 18.46 1.52
N LEU A 276 -2.86 19.58 1.31
CA LEU A 276 -2.86 20.33 0.06
C LEU A 276 -2.10 21.63 0.26
N GLU A 277 -1.01 21.81 -0.46
CA GLU A 277 -0.31 23.08 -0.56
C GLU A 277 -0.54 23.67 -1.95
N ARG A 278 -1.08 24.89 -2.01
CA ARG A 278 -1.21 25.65 -3.24
C ARG A 278 0.01 26.53 -3.44
N PHE A 279 0.55 26.56 -4.65
CA PHE A 279 1.68 27.42 -4.97
C PHE A 279 1.22 28.86 -5.10
N SER A 280 1.97 29.76 -4.49
CA SER A 280 1.84 31.20 -4.63
C SER A 280 3.23 31.83 -4.68
N THR A 281 3.36 33.00 -5.27
CA THR A 281 4.63 33.74 -5.28
C THR A 281 5.18 33.92 -3.87
N VAL A 282 4.28 34.15 -2.89
CA VAL A 282 4.66 34.31 -1.48
C VAL A 282 5.20 33.01 -0.90
N SER A 283 4.47 31.88 -1.03
CA SER A 283 4.91 30.59 -0.48
C SER A 283 6.21 30.11 -1.10
N LEU A 284 6.36 30.24 -2.42
CA LEU A 284 7.57 29.83 -3.15
C LEU A 284 8.80 30.69 -2.77
N ASN A 285 8.63 32.01 -2.61
CA ASN A 285 9.73 32.88 -2.18
C ASN A 285 10.05 32.69 -0.68
N ALA A 286 9.04 32.50 0.17
CA ALA A 286 9.26 32.24 1.58
C ALA A 286 10.10 30.96 1.83
N ARG A 287 9.97 29.94 0.95
CA ARG A 287 10.80 28.73 1.01
C ARG A 287 12.30 28.98 0.84
N LYS A 288 12.71 30.10 0.22
CA LYS A 288 14.13 30.50 0.10
C LYS A 288 14.74 30.93 1.44
N ALA A 289 13.91 31.41 2.38
CA ALA A 289 14.37 31.80 3.70
C ALA A 289 14.46 30.56 4.62
N TYR A 290 15.65 30.29 5.16
CA TYR A 290 15.91 29.15 6.03
C TYR A 290 14.92 29.07 7.20
N THR A 291 14.75 30.19 7.93
CA THR A 291 13.85 30.24 9.10
C THR A 291 12.40 29.91 8.77
N MET A 292 11.90 30.35 7.61
CA MET A 292 10.53 30.05 7.18
C MET A 292 10.35 28.58 6.82
N ARG A 293 11.38 27.96 6.25
CA ARG A 293 11.39 26.57 5.86
C ARG A 293 11.52 25.64 7.07
N GLU A 294 12.39 25.96 8.01
CA GLU A 294 12.74 25.08 9.14
C GLU A 294 11.80 25.25 10.35
N GLN A 295 11.04 26.36 10.43
CA GLN A 295 10.10 26.59 11.53
C GLN A 295 8.65 26.31 11.07
N PRO A 296 8.05 25.13 11.40
CA PRO A 296 6.76 24.73 10.87
C PRO A 296 5.62 25.74 11.16
N LEU A 297 5.65 26.39 12.30
CA LEU A 297 4.62 27.38 12.67
C LEU A 297 4.71 28.65 11.82
N LEU A 298 5.94 29.09 11.55
CA LEU A 298 6.17 30.24 10.67
C LEU A 298 5.90 29.86 9.21
N GLY A 299 6.41 28.73 8.75
CA GLY A 299 6.18 28.24 7.39
C GLY A 299 4.69 28.15 7.03
N ARG A 300 3.86 27.57 7.91
CA ARG A 300 2.41 27.49 7.71
C ARG A 300 1.73 28.84 7.51
N ARG A 301 2.26 29.89 8.11
CA ARG A 301 1.76 31.26 7.95
C ARG A 301 1.95 31.79 6.53
N PHE A 302 2.90 31.23 5.80
CA PHE A 302 3.21 31.54 4.41
C PHE A 302 2.73 30.42 3.45
N GLY A 303 1.90 29.49 3.93
CA GLY A 303 1.35 28.38 3.14
C GLY A 303 2.29 27.19 2.97
N ILE A 304 3.50 27.20 3.55
CA ILE A 304 4.47 26.10 3.44
C ILE A 304 3.99 24.90 4.28
N GLY A 305 4.01 23.70 3.68
CA GLY A 305 3.57 22.45 4.31
C GLY A 305 2.07 22.18 4.20
N GLY A 306 1.33 23.07 3.55
CA GLY A 306 -0.06 22.84 3.15
C GLY A 306 -1.09 22.85 4.28
N GLN A 307 -2.35 22.67 3.89
CA GLN A 307 -3.50 22.57 4.79
C GLN A 307 -4.04 21.13 4.76
N PRO A 308 -4.42 20.55 5.92
CA PRO A 308 -4.98 19.22 5.94
C PRO A 308 -6.35 19.19 5.27
N LEU A 309 -6.54 18.23 4.37
CA LEU A 309 -7.83 17.93 3.78
C LEU A 309 -8.67 17.08 4.74
N LYS A 310 -9.99 17.22 4.65
CA LYS A 310 -10.90 16.28 5.30
C LYS A 310 -10.88 14.98 4.51
N LEU A 311 -10.45 13.88 5.15
CA LEU A 311 -10.42 12.56 4.52
C LEU A 311 -11.83 12.10 4.11
N LEU A 312 -11.89 11.46 2.97
CA LEU A 312 -13.05 10.69 2.51
C LEU A 312 -13.04 9.36 3.25
N ARG A 313 -13.85 9.26 4.30
CA ARG A 313 -13.92 8.03 5.10
C ARG A 313 -14.83 7.01 4.43
N GLN A 314 -14.26 5.85 4.10
CA GLN A 314 -14.96 4.74 3.48
C GLN A 314 -15.32 3.66 4.48
N TRP A 315 -14.56 3.51 5.54
CA TRP A 315 -14.80 2.48 6.54
C TRP A 315 -14.86 3.05 7.97
N LYS A 316 -15.56 2.32 8.83
CA LYS A 316 -15.76 2.75 10.22
C LYS A 316 -14.55 2.31 11.06
N SER A 317 -13.79 3.27 11.59
CA SER A 317 -12.80 3.00 12.62
C SER A 317 -13.50 2.51 13.90
N HIS A 318 -13.26 1.27 14.28
CA HIS A 318 -13.76 0.72 15.54
C HIS A 318 -12.67 0.80 16.62
N SER A 319 -13.07 0.78 17.91
CA SER A 319 -12.11 0.86 19.00
C SER A 319 -11.53 -0.51 19.34
N VAL A 320 -10.23 -0.57 19.65
CA VAL A 320 -9.57 -1.78 20.15
C VAL A 320 -10.26 -2.37 21.37
N GLU A 321 -11.03 -1.56 22.11
CA GLU A 321 -11.82 -1.98 23.26
C GLU A 321 -13.01 -2.86 22.87
N ALA A 322 -13.58 -2.67 21.66
CA ALA A 322 -14.65 -3.53 21.14
C ALA A 322 -14.16 -4.94 20.80
N GLU A 323 -12.88 -5.08 20.45
CA GLU A 323 -12.27 -6.37 20.06
C GLU A 323 -12.03 -7.29 21.26
N ARG A 324 -11.79 -6.76 22.46
CA ARG A 324 -11.35 -7.54 23.62
C ARG A 324 -12.39 -7.73 24.70
N GLY A 325 -13.50 -7.00 24.69
CA GLY A 325 -14.50 -7.05 25.75
C GLY A 325 -13.98 -6.69 27.16
N THR A 326 -12.72 -6.26 27.27
CA THR A 326 -12.04 -5.95 28.54
C THR A 326 -11.65 -4.49 28.65
N LYS A 327 -11.91 -3.88 29.79
CA LYS A 327 -11.45 -2.50 30.09
C LYS A 327 -9.92 -2.47 30.16
N LEU A 328 -9.31 -1.74 29.25
CA LEU A 328 -7.87 -1.52 29.26
C LEU A 328 -7.43 -0.62 30.43
N SER A 329 -6.29 -0.91 31.05
CA SER A 329 -5.66 0.00 32.01
C SER A 329 -5.22 1.30 31.33
N ALA A 330 -4.99 2.38 32.10
CA ALA A 330 -4.55 3.67 31.57
C ALA A 330 -3.24 3.54 30.72
N LYS A 331 -2.28 2.72 31.17
CA LYS A 331 -1.04 2.43 30.45
C LYS A 331 -1.33 1.70 29.13
N GLN A 332 -2.22 0.71 29.15
CA GLN A 332 -2.62 -0.02 27.93
C GLN A 332 -3.39 0.89 26.96
N ARG A 333 -4.24 1.82 27.46
CA ARG A 333 -4.91 2.83 26.62
C ARG A 333 -3.93 3.77 25.96
N LEU A 334 -2.91 4.25 26.70
CA LEU A 334 -1.87 5.12 26.15
C LEU A 334 -1.06 4.38 25.08
N VAL A 335 -0.58 3.17 25.37
CA VAL A 335 0.16 2.33 24.42
C VAL A 335 -0.71 2.00 23.21
N SER A 336 -1.99 1.67 23.39
CA SER A 336 -2.93 1.43 22.28
C SER A 336 -3.16 2.70 21.45
N ALA A 337 -3.26 3.88 22.10
CA ALA A 337 -3.42 5.15 21.39
C ALA A 337 -2.18 5.49 20.54
N ILE A 338 -0.98 5.21 21.05
CA ILE A 338 0.28 5.38 20.33
C ILE A 338 0.37 4.35 19.18
N ARG A 339 0.10 3.07 19.47
CA ARG A 339 0.13 1.99 18.47
C ARG A 339 -0.97 2.12 17.39
N ARG A 340 -2.14 2.69 17.73
CA ARG A 340 -3.22 2.93 16.77
C ARG A 340 -2.77 3.73 15.56
N ARG A 341 -1.86 4.67 15.73
CA ARG A 341 -1.37 5.48 14.62
C ARG A 341 -0.53 4.71 13.60
N GLU A 342 0.01 3.55 13.96
CA GLU A 342 0.94 2.82 13.12
C GLU A 342 0.46 1.41 12.73
N ILE A 343 -0.11 0.64 13.66
CA ILE A 343 -0.34 -0.80 13.45
C ILE A 343 -1.81 -1.12 13.13
N TYR A 344 -2.76 -0.43 13.79
CA TYR A 344 -4.19 -0.71 13.64
C TYR A 344 -4.89 0.13 12.57
N ALA A 345 -4.17 1.06 11.96
CA ALA A 345 -4.70 1.90 10.90
C ALA A 345 -4.51 1.31 9.50
N GLN A 346 -3.82 0.16 9.38
CA GLN A 346 -3.69 -0.59 8.13
C GLN A 346 -4.76 -1.67 8.07
N ASP A 347 -5.79 -1.46 7.29
CA ASP A 347 -6.84 -2.44 7.07
C ASP A 347 -6.52 -3.34 5.88
N LYS A 348 -5.82 -4.45 6.13
CA LYS A 348 -5.51 -5.42 5.07
C LYS A 348 -6.75 -6.20 4.60
N PHE A 349 -7.79 -6.34 5.44
CA PHE A 349 -9.06 -6.95 5.03
C PHE A 349 -9.81 -6.13 3.98
N LEU A 350 -9.52 -4.84 3.84
CA LEU A 350 -10.21 -3.94 2.91
C LEU A 350 -10.18 -4.46 1.47
N GLY A 351 -9.03 -5.04 1.02
CA GLY A 351 -8.93 -5.63 -0.31
C GLY A 351 -9.84 -6.84 -0.50
N ILE A 352 -9.93 -7.70 0.51
CA ILE A 352 -10.85 -8.85 0.50
C ILE A 352 -12.29 -8.36 0.51
N ALA A 353 -12.61 -7.36 1.31
CA ALA A 353 -13.95 -6.78 1.40
C ALA A 353 -14.41 -6.16 0.08
N GLU A 354 -13.53 -5.43 -0.62
CA GLU A 354 -13.85 -4.89 -1.95
C GLU A 354 -14.04 -5.99 -3.00
N MET A 355 -13.23 -7.06 -2.95
CA MET A 355 -13.44 -8.25 -3.79
C MET A 355 -14.80 -8.89 -3.53
N VAL A 356 -15.13 -9.14 -2.26
CA VAL A 356 -16.42 -9.72 -1.84
C VAL A 356 -17.59 -8.85 -2.28
N ARG A 357 -17.50 -7.53 -2.06
CA ARG A 357 -18.52 -6.57 -2.47
C ARG A 357 -18.76 -6.62 -3.97
N ALA A 358 -17.67 -6.61 -4.77
CA ALA A 358 -17.77 -6.69 -6.22
C ALA A 358 -18.43 -8.01 -6.69
N ILE A 359 -18.11 -9.13 -6.06
CA ILE A 359 -18.74 -10.44 -6.37
C ILE A 359 -20.24 -10.42 -6.04
N VAL A 360 -20.61 -9.97 -4.84
CA VAL A 360 -22.01 -9.93 -4.38
C VAL A 360 -22.86 -8.97 -5.22
N GLU A 361 -22.32 -7.82 -5.56
CA GLU A 361 -22.97 -6.79 -6.38
C GLU A 361 -22.92 -7.10 -7.89
N GLN A 362 -22.23 -8.18 -8.28
CA GLN A 362 -22.04 -8.57 -9.69
C GLN A 362 -21.46 -7.45 -10.56
N ARG A 363 -20.55 -6.67 -10.00
CA ARG A 363 -19.83 -5.60 -10.69
C ARG A 363 -18.38 -5.99 -11.00
N PRO A 364 -17.75 -5.32 -11.95
CA PRO A 364 -16.32 -5.53 -12.21
C PRO A 364 -15.48 -5.30 -10.95
N GLN A 365 -14.38 -6.04 -10.85
CA GLN A 365 -13.40 -5.82 -9.79
C GLN A 365 -12.78 -4.41 -9.92
N PRO A 366 -12.58 -3.68 -8.81
CA PRO A 366 -12.01 -2.33 -8.85
C PRO A 366 -10.60 -2.29 -9.45
N LEU A 367 -9.82 -3.36 -9.23
CA LEU A 367 -8.51 -3.55 -9.84
C LEU A 367 -8.65 -4.63 -10.91
N SER A 368 -8.57 -4.23 -12.19
CA SER A 368 -8.70 -5.17 -13.29
C SER A 368 -7.52 -6.15 -13.36
N PRO A 369 -7.69 -7.33 -13.96
CA PRO A 369 -6.59 -8.28 -14.19
C PRO A 369 -5.38 -7.65 -14.87
N ASP A 370 -5.61 -6.86 -15.93
CA ASP A 370 -4.54 -6.20 -16.68
C ASP A 370 -3.82 -5.14 -15.84
N PHE A 371 -4.55 -4.39 -15.00
CA PHE A 371 -3.97 -3.47 -14.03
C PHE A 371 -3.04 -4.20 -13.05
N LEU A 372 -3.49 -5.30 -12.47
CA LEU A 372 -2.73 -6.09 -11.51
C LEU A 372 -1.50 -6.73 -12.17
N MET A 373 -1.62 -7.23 -13.40
CA MET A 373 -0.49 -7.75 -14.17
C MET A 373 0.56 -6.66 -14.42
N HIS A 374 0.12 -5.45 -14.79
CA HIS A 374 1.03 -4.34 -15.03
C HIS A 374 1.80 -3.92 -13.78
N VAL A 375 1.11 -3.79 -12.64
CA VAL A 375 1.75 -3.49 -11.33
C VAL A 375 2.74 -4.59 -10.95
N ASN A 376 2.40 -5.87 -11.18
CA ASN A 376 3.31 -6.99 -10.93
C ASN A 376 4.54 -6.95 -11.85
N GLU A 377 4.36 -6.71 -13.16
CA GLU A 377 5.46 -6.57 -14.10
C GLU A 377 6.40 -5.43 -13.73
N LEU A 378 5.89 -4.26 -13.39
CA LEU A 378 6.72 -3.14 -12.94
C LEU A 378 7.54 -3.50 -11.70
N THR A 379 6.96 -4.23 -10.76
CA THR A 379 7.66 -4.74 -9.57
C THR A 379 8.84 -5.63 -9.97
N LEU A 380 8.62 -6.57 -10.90
CA LEU A 380 9.66 -7.48 -11.40
C LEU A 380 10.77 -6.74 -12.15
N LEU A 381 10.41 -5.77 -13.00
CA LEU A 381 11.37 -4.96 -13.74
C LEU A 381 12.27 -4.13 -12.82
N ILE A 382 11.72 -3.55 -11.75
CA ILE A 382 12.49 -2.78 -10.77
C ILE A 382 13.39 -3.69 -9.95
N GLN A 383 12.90 -4.85 -9.50
CA GLN A 383 13.68 -5.83 -8.74
C GLN A 383 14.92 -6.29 -9.52
N ARG A 384 14.76 -6.49 -10.83
CA ARG A 384 15.80 -7.06 -11.71
C ARG A 384 16.72 -6.02 -12.37
N ALA A 385 16.57 -4.74 -12.02
CA ALA A 385 17.29 -3.65 -12.69
C ALA A 385 18.81 -3.71 -12.52
N GLY A 386 19.30 -4.16 -11.35
CA GLY A 386 20.73 -4.29 -11.06
C GLY A 386 21.47 -2.96 -10.89
N GLU A 387 22.76 -3.06 -10.57
CA GLU A 387 23.62 -1.91 -10.24
C GLU A 387 23.99 -1.02 -11.43
N ASN A 388 23.93 -1.55 -12.65
CA ASN A 388 24.18 -0.76 -13.85
C ASN A 388 22.97 0.06 -14.30
N GLY A 389 21.83 -0.18 -13.66
CA GLY A 389 20.55 0.39 -14.05
C GLY A 389 20.05 -0.16 -15.38
N THR A 390 18.75 -0.08 -15.59
CA THR A 390 18.15 -0.50 -16.84
C THR A 390 16.94 0.35 -17.19
N THR A 391 16.66 0.47 -18.50
CA THR A 391 15.43 1.07 -19.00
C THR A 391 14.64 0.03 -19.77
N CYS A 392 13.41 -0.21 -19.36
CA CYS A 392 12.51 -1.19 -19.96
C CYS A 392 11.20 -0.54 -20.41
N ILE A 393 10.59 -1.12 -21.43
CA ILE A 393 9.21 -0.86 -21.83
C ILE A 393 8.39 -2.04 -21.30
N PRO A 394 7.41 -1.84 -20.41
CA PRO A 394 6.55 -2.92 -19.96
C PRO A 394 5.83 -3.59 -21.13
N THR A 395 5.64 -4.90 -21.04
CA THR A 395 4.92 -5.69 -22.07
C THR A 395 3.42 -5.70 -21.81
N THR A 396 3.00 -5.37 -20.59
CA THR A 396 1.61 -5.25 -20.17
C THR A 396 1.12 -3.82 -20.24
N THR A 397 -0.17 -3.65 -20.37
CA THR A 397 -0.87 -2.37 -20.29
C THR A 397 -2.27 -2.62 -19.75
N PHE A 398 -3.02 -1.57 -19.42
CA PHE A 398 -4.40 -1.66 -18.96
C PHE A 398 -5.20 -0.42 -19.33
N ASP A 399 -6.51 -0.55 -19.42
CA ASP A 399 -7.41 0.58 -19.53
C ASP A 399 -7.50 1.33 -18.18
N PRO A 400 -7.49 2.68 -18.18
CA PRO A 400 -7.55 3.44 -16.93
C PRO A 400 -8.70 2.99 -16.03
N ILE A 401 -8.39 2.75 -14.77
CA ILE A 401 -9.37 2.37 -13.77
C ILE A 401 -9.99 3.61 -13.10
N GLU A 402 -11.21 3.45 -12.60
CA GLU A 402 -11.93 4.50 -11.89
C GLU A 402 -11.83 4.31 -10.37
N PRO A 403 -11.82 5.39 -9.58
CA PRO A 403 -11.97 5.27 -8.13
C PRO A 403 -13.31 4.63 -7.78
N LEU A 404 -13.40 4.08 -6.58
CA LEU A 404 -14.67 3.52 -6.08
C LEU A 404 -15.81 4.54 -6.23
N PRO A 405 -17.05 4.09 -6.53
CA PRO A 405 -18.18 5.00 -6.81
C PRO A 405 -18.40 6.05 -5.71
N GLU A 406 -18.28 5.69 -4.45
CA GLU A 406 -18.40 6.60 -3.31
C GLU A 406 -17.29 7.66 -3.26
N VAL A 407 -16.10 7.34 -3.77
CA VAL A 407 -14.99 8.30 -3.92
C VAL A 407 -15.24 9.24 -5.08
N ALA A 408 -15.64 8.69 -6.23
CA ALA A 408 -15.91 9.47 -7.43
C ALA A 408 -17.00 10.52 -7.20
N GLN A 409 -18.07 10.16 -6.46
CA GLN A 409 -19.23 11.02 -6.15
C GLN A 409 -18.99 11.96 -4.95
N ALA A 410 -17.95 11.73 -4.15
CA ALA A 410 -17.67 12.53 -2.98
C ALA A 410 -17.33 13.98 -3.31
N THR A 411 -17.57 14.88 -2.35
CA THR A 411 -17.20 16.29 -2.47
C THR A 411 -16.18 16.67 -1.41
N ILE A 412 -15.06 17.25 -1.81
CA ILE A 412 -14.05 17.80 -0.92
C ILE A 412 -14.12 19.32 -0.96
N ASN A 413 -14.17 19.96 0.20
CA ASN A 413 -14.13 21.42 0.29
C ASN A 413 -12.67 21.89 0.38
N TYR A 414 -12.08 22.23 -0.76
CA TYR A 414 -10.70 22.73 -0.85
C TYR A 414 -10.53 24.19 -0.37
N ARG A 415 -11.62 24.91 -0.08
CA ARG A 415 -11.57 26.33 0.30
C ARG A 415 -11.53 26.55 1.82
N LYS A 416 -11.86 25.55 2.63
CA LYS A 416 -11.78 25.62 4.10
C LYS A 416 -10.33 25.55 4.55
N GLY A 417 -9.67 26.69 4.66
CA GLY A 417 -8.31 26.85 5.15
C GLY A 417 -7.51 27.92 4.40
N TYR A 418 -7.79 28.11 3.13
CA TYR A 418 -7.13 29.13 2.31
C TYR A 418 -8.04 30.35 2.08
N LYS A 419 -8.31 31.09 3.14
CA LYS A 419 -8.44 32.54 2.97
C LYS A 419 -7.01 33.04 2.97
N GLY A 420 -6.46 33.40 1.81
CA GLY A 420 -5.19 34.12 1.73
C GLY A 420 -5.21 35.16 2.84
N SER A 421 -4.30 35.06 3.80
CA SER A 421 -4.40 35.86 4.99
C SER A 421 -4.38 37.32 4.53
N MET A 422 -5.04 38.21 5.24
CA MET A 422 -4.95 39.66 5.00
C MET A 422 -3.46 40.08 4.89
N PHE A 423 -2.57 39.32 5.49
CA PHE A 423 -1.11 39.43 5.46
C PHE A 423 -0.50 39.04 4.09
N GLU A 424 -1.02 38.02 3.37
CA GLU A 424 -0.59 37.70 2.00
C GLU A 424 -0.98 38.78 0.99
N ARG A 425 -2.14 39.41 1.19
CA ARG A 425 -2.57 40.55 0.36
C ARG A 425 -1.71 41.80 0.62
N LEU A 426 -1.25 41.99 1.86
CA LEU A 426 -0.37 43.10 2.23
C LEU A 426 1.08 42.89 1.80
N LEU A 427 1.59 41.63 1.85
CA LEU A 427 2.94 41.29 1.46
C LEU A 427 3.09 41.05 -0.05
N GLY A 428 2.05 40.66 -0.76
CA GLY A 428 2.09 40.42 -2.21
C GLY A 428 2.62 41.63 -2.99
N GLY A 429 2.15 42.85 -2.61
CA GLY A 429 2.65 44.08 -3.20
C GLY A 429 4.11 44.40 -2.86
N THR A 430 4.59 44.02 -1.67
CA THR A 430 5.95 44.27 -1.21
C THR A 430 6.95 43.27 -1.83
N VAL A 431 6.56 42.01 -2.03
CA VAL A 431 7.40 40.97 -2.66
C VAL A 431 7.55 41.21 -4.17
N GLU A 432 6.50 41.68 -4.85
CA GLU A 432 6.63 42.11 -6.26
C GLU A 432 7.58 43.28 -6.45
N SER A 433 7.63 44.21 -5.49
CA SER A 433 8.56 45.34 -5.55
C SER A 433 10.04 44.95 -5.32
N LEU A 434 10.28 43.93 -4.47
CA LEU A 434 11.63 43.40 -4.21
C LEU A 434 12.19 42.52 -5.33
N ASN A 435 11.34 41.92 -6.14
CA ASN A 435 11.77 41.11 -7.30
C ASN A 435 12.02 41.97 -8.57
N ARG A 436 11.76 43.28 -8.54
CA ARG A 436 12.03 44.21 -9.63
C ARG A 436 13.34 45.03 -9.43
N GLN A 437 14.05 44.82 -8.34
CA GLN A 437 15.40 45.29 -8.07
C GLN A 437 16.39 44.12 -8.19
#